data_63776d5f0143b4babcfe5b1b1aa44c5f
#
_entry.id   63776d5f0143b4babcfe5b1b1aa44c5f
#
_cell.length_a   1.000
_cell.length_b   1.000
_cell.length_c   1.000
_cell.angle_alpha   90.00
_cell.angle_beta   90.00
_cell.angle_gamma   90.00
#
_symmetry.space_group_name_H-M   'P 1'
#
loop_
_entity.id
_entity.type
_entity.pdbx_description
1 polymer ?
#
loop_
_entity_poly.entity_id
_entity_poly.type
_entity_poly.pdbx_seq_one_letter_code
_entity_poly.pdbx_strand_id
1 'polypeptide(L)'
;MLVSISSSQPERPKWLRAPAPVGDNYRELKDLVTRLKLHTVCESAACPNVGECWNRRTATFMILGNVCTRRCGFCAVQKGGPLPVDYDEPRRVGEACAALGLRYAVVTSVNRDDRKDGGAELFALTIAAIREQVPGCKVEVLVPDFQGSHAAMEIVMNAEPDVLNHNTETVPRLYRQVRLGAQYKRSLDMLQYAKQLRPRTPAKSGLMLGLGETMDEVLQVMRDLQQHGVDILTLGQYLRPSAKHLPIIRYVPQSEFDELRDAGLRMGFAHVEAGPLVRSSYHADSSEESASSVKLLHPNIAN
;
A
#
# COMPACT_ATOMS: atom_id res chain seq x y z
N MET A 1 -28.42 -16.82 -1.33
CA MET A 1 -27.88 -17.96 -2.12
C MET A 1 -26.40 -18.11 -1.77
N LEU A 2 -26.02 -19.21 -1.13
CA LEU A 2 -24.61 -19.55 -0.93
C LEU A 2 -24.07 -20.08 -2.25
N VAL A 3 -23.23 -19.31 -2.92
CA VAL A 3 -22.51 -19.81 -4.10
C VAL A 3 -21.59 -20.91 -3.63
N SER A 4 -21.82 -22.13 -4.07
CA SER A 4 -20.93 -23.26 -3.88
C SER A 4 -19.60 -22.94 -4.55
N ILE A 5 -18.58 -22.60 -3.75
CA ILE A 5 -17.24 -22.32 -4.25
C ILE A 5 -16.63 -23.67 -4.63
N SER A 6 -16.45 -23.89 -5.92
CA SER A 6 -15.66 -25.02 -6.45
C SER A 6 -14.28 -25.03 -5.78
N SER A 7 -13.85 -26.18 -5.25
CA SER A 7 -12.61 -26.35 -4.49
C SER A 7 -11.33 -26.29 -5.35
N SER A 8 -11.43 -26.17 -6.67
CA SER A 8 -10.30 -26.08 -7.59
C SER A 8 -9.94 -24.62 -7.86
N GLN A 9 -8.76 -24.19 -7.40
CA GLN A 9 -8.22 -22.91 -7.84
C GLN A 9 -7.96 -22.92 -9.35
N PRO A 10 -8.16 -21.79 -10.06
CA PRO A 10 -7.75 -21.69 -11.46
C PRO A 10 -6.24 -21.94 -11.56
N GLU A 11 -5.82 -22.62 -12.62
CA GLU A 11 -4.41 -22.87 -12.89
C GLU A 11 -3.67 -21.54 -13.08
N ARG A 12 -2.49 -21.43 -12.45
CA ARG A 12 -1.68 -20.20 -12.56
C ARG A 12 -1.18 -20.03 -14.00
N PRO A 13 -1.51 -18.91 -14.68
CA PRO A 13 -1.10 -18.68 -16.05
C PRO A 13 0.42 -18.65 -16.19
N LYS A 14 0.95 -19.14 -17.32
CA LYS A 14 2.39 -19.16 -17.61
C LYS A 14 3.01 -17.76 -17.66
N TRP A 15 2.24 -16.76 -18.01
CA TRP A 15 2.69 -15.36 -18.07
C TRP A 15 2.82 -14.70 -16.69
N LEU A 16 2.20 -15.25 -15.65
CA LEU A 16 2.27 -14.70 -14.30
C LEU A 16 3.52 -15.25 -13.57
N ARG A 17 4.68 -14.73 -13.93
CA ARG A 17 5.97 -15.12 -13.34
C ARG A 17 6.68 -13.87 -12.85
N ALA A 18 7.29 -13.96 -11.66
CA ALA A 18 8.20 -12.97 -11.13
C ALA A 18 9.64 -13.51 -11.19
N PRO A 19 10.64 -12.64 -11.38
CA PRO A 19 12.05 -13.02 -11.28
C PRO A 19 12.37 -13.59 -9.90
N ALA A 20 13.31 -14.53 -9.84
CA ALA A 20 13.79 -15.04 -8.56
C ALA A 20 14.51 -13.92 -7.78
N PRO A 21 14.39 -13.89 -6.43
CA PRO A 21 15.06 -12.90 -5.61
C PRO A 21 16.55 -13.24 -5.46
N VAL A 22 17.37 -12.72 -6.38
CA VAL A 22 18.82 -12.92 -6.44
C VAL A 22 19.53 -11.58 -6.68
N GLY A 23 20.80 -11.50 -6.32
CA GLY A 23 21.65 -10.31 -6.53
C GLY A 23 22.30 -9.83 -5.24
N ASP A 24 23.35 -9.01 -5.37
CA ASP A 24 24.12 -8.53 -4.22
C ASP A 24 23.33 -7.50 -3.42
N ASN A 25 22.65 -6.55 -4.07
CA ASN A 25 21.79 -5.58 -3.40
C ASN A 25 20.65 -6.28 -2.61
N TYR A 26 20.07 -7.37 -3.15
CA TYR A 26 19.07 -8.16 -2.43
C TYR A 26 19.64 -8.75 -1.13
N ARG A 27 20.85 -9.33 -1.18
CA ARG A 27 21.51 -9.92 0.00
C ARG A 27 21.86 -8.85 1.02
N GLU A 28 22.48 -7.75 0.58
CA GLU A 28 22.84 -6.60 1.43
C GLU A 28 21.63 -6.06 2.19
N LEU A 29 20.50 -5.86 1.48
CA LEU A 29 19.26 -5.35 2.09
C LEU A 29 18.69 -6.36 3.09
N LYS A 30 18.68 -7.64 2.76
CA LYS A 30 18.21 -8.70 3.66
C LYS A 30 19.02 -8.77 4.95
N ASP A 31 20.33 -8.69 4.84
CA ASP A 31 21.25 -8.70 6.00
C ASP A 31 21.06 -7.45 6.86
N LEU A 32 20.87 -6.28 6.21
CA LEU A 32 20.62 -5.02 6.90
C LEU A 32 19.31 -5.05 7.69
N VAL A 33 18.21 -5.47 7.06
CA VAL A 33 16.88 -5.60 7.70
C VAL A 33 16.96 -6.53 8.90
N THR A 34 17.66 -7.67 8.76
CA THR A 34 17.86 -8.64 9.85
C THR A 34 18.68 -8.04 10.99
N ARG A 35 19.82 -7.40 10.68
CA ARG A 35 20.71 -6.79 11.66
C ARG A 35 20.04 -5.69 12.45
N LEU A 36 19.24 -4.85 11.79
CA LEU A 36 18.52 -3.75 12.42
C LEU A 36 17.17 -4.20 13.03
N LYS A 37 16.85 -5.49 13.02
CA LYS A 37 15.59 -6.05 13.56
C LYS A 37 14.35 -5.32 13.01
N LEU A 38 14.36 -5.03 11.71
CA LEU A 38 13.25 -4.39 11.00
C LEU A 38 12.37 -5.42 10.33
N HIS A 39 11.17 -5.01 9.98
CA HIS A 39 10.23 -5.80 9.19
C HIS A 39 9.97 -5.14 7.85
N THR A 40 9.76 -5.95 6.81
CA THR A 40 9.35 -5.47 5.49
C THR A 40 8.07 -6.17 5.05
N VAL A 41 7.21 -5.43 4.35
CA VAL A 41 6.05 -6.03 3.67
C VAL A 41 6.52 -6.99 2.57
N CYS A 42 7.67 -6.72 1.98
CA CYS A 42 8.26 -7.55 0.93
C CYS A 42 8.42 -9.00 1.38
N GLU A 43 8.88 -9.24 2.61
CA GLU A 43 9.01 -10.56 3.21
C GLU A 43 7.68 -11.03 3.83
N SER A 44 7.06 -10.20 4.69
CA SER A 44 5.88 -10.57 5.46
C SER A 44 4.65 -10.88 4.60
N ALA A 45 4.53 -10.25 3.42
CA ALA A 45 3.46 -10.49 2.46
C ALA A 45 3.85 -11.44 1.32
N ALA A 46 5.05 -12.04 1.35
CA ALA A 46 5.58 -12.87 0.27
C ALA A 46 5.46 -12.18 -1.11
N CYS A 47 5.93 -10.94 -1.20
CA CYS A 47 5.79 -10.10 -2.39
C CYS A 47 6.55 -10.72 -3.58
N PRO A 48 5.91 -10.88 -4.76
CA PRO A 48 6.59 -11.46 -5.93
C PRO A 48 7.70 -10.56 -6.48
N ASN A 49 7.69 -9.26 -6.18
CA ASN A 49 8.63 -8.28 -6.72
C ASN A 49 9.84 -8.04 -5.82
N VAL A 50 9.98 -8.80 -4.71
CA VAL A 50 11.05 -8.57 -3.73
C VAL A 50 12.44 -8.54 -4.36
N GLY A 51 12.72 -9.45 -5.30
CA GLY A 51 14.03 -9.51 -5.99
C GLY A 51 14.29 -8.27 -6.82
N GLU A 52 13.33 -7.80 -7.59
CA GLU A 52 13.46 -6.61 -8.42
C GLU A 52 13.58 -5.34 -7.56
N CYS A 53 12.64 -5.13 -6.63
CA CYS A 53 12.62 -3.94 -5.78
C CYS A 53 13.91 -3.81 -4.95
N TRP A 54 14.37 -4.90 -4.33
CA TRP A 54 15.56 -4.87 -3.50
C TRP A 54 16.85 -4.67 -4.31
N ASN A 55 16.92 -5.22 -5.53
CA ASN A 55 18.02 -4.92 -6.44
C ASN A 55 18.04 -3.45 -6.90
N ARG A 56 16.89 -2.81 -6.98
CA ARG A 56 16.74 -1.36 -7.22
C ARG A 56 16.93 -0.51 -5.97
N ARG A 57 17.30 -1.10 -4.83
CA ARG A 57 17.42 -0.43 -3.53
C ARG A 57 16.12 0.25 -3.09
N THR A 58 14.99 -0.43 -3.31
CA THR A 58 13.68 0.02 -2.89
C THR A 58 13.08 -1.00 -1.94
N ALA A 59 12.66 -0.58 -0.74
CA ALA A 59 12.01 -1.44 0.24
C ALA A 59 10.79 -0.76 0.84
N THR A 60 9.81 -1.56 1.25
CA THR A 60 8.65 -1.10 2.02
C THR A 60 8.82 -1.56 3.45
N PHE A 61 9.20 -0.65 4.33
CA PHE A 61 9.34 -0.92 5.76
C PHE A 61 7.98 -1.06 6.42
N MET A 62 7.85 -2.05 7.29
CA MET A 62 6.62 -2.29 8.07
C MET A 62 6.92 -2.04 9.54
N ILE A 63 6.40 -0.94 10.07
CA ILE A 63 6.58 -0.50 11.45
C ILE A 63 5.49 -1.06 12.39
N LEU A 64 5.65 -0.84 13.69
CA LEU A 64 4.77 -1.32 14.76
C LEU A 64 4.83 -2.85 14.95
N GLY A 65 5.94 -3.46 14.52
CA GLY A 65 6.17 -4.89 14.61
C GLY A 65 5.54 -5.69 13.46
N ASN A 66 5.32 -6.99 13.70
CA ASN A 66 4.89 -7.93 12.67
C ASN A 66 3.57 -8.67 13.00
N VAL A 67 2.85 -8.26 14.05
CA VAL A 67 1.57 -8.87 14.47
C VAL A 67 0.45 -7.84 14.33
N CYS A 68 -0.53 -8.15 13.49
CA CYS A 68 -1.66 -7.28 13.16
C CYS A 68 -2.90 -7.62 14.01
N THR A 69 -3.60 -6.60 14.50
CA THR A 69 -4.88 -6.77 15.23
C THR A 69 -6.03 -7.18 14.31
N ARG A 70 -5.92 -6.92 12.98
CA ARG A 70 -6.97 -7.26 12.00
C ARG A 70 -6.72 -8.56 11.27
N ARG A 71 -7.80 -9.13 10.71
CA ARG A 71 -7.81 -10.46 10.08
C ARG A 71 -8.23 -10.41 8.61
N CYS A 72 -7.62 -9.52 7.82
CA CYS A 72 -7.90 -9.46 6.38
C CYS A 72 -7.65 -10.81 5.71
N GLY A 73 -8.61 -11.26 4.90
CA GLY A 73 -8.59 -12.62 4.30
C GLY A 73 -7.52 -12.83 3.25
N PHE A 74 -6.95 -11.77 2.73
CA PHE A 74 -5.89 -11.79 1.71
C PHE A 74 -4.47 -11.71 2.29
N CYS A 75 -4.32 -11.23 3.53
CA CYS A 75 -3.04 -10.76 4.07
C CYS A 75 -2.28 -11.87 4.80
N ALA A 76 -1.01 -12.07 4.45
CA ALA A 76 -0.12 -13.07 5.04
C ALA A 76 0.51 -12.63 6.37
N VAL A 77 0.42 -11.35 6.75
CA VAL A 77 0.96 -10.84 8.02
C VAL A 77 0.34 -11.60 9.21
N GLN A 78 1.15 -11.91 10.20
CA GLN A 78 0.73 -12.61 11.41
C GLN A 78 -0.39 -11.84 12.13
N LYS A 79 -1.39 -12.58 12.64
CA LYS A 79 -2.59 -12.04 13.28
C LYS A 79 -2.59 -12.38 14.76
N GLY A 80 -2.95 -11.42 15.63
CA GLY A 80 -2.99 -11.68 17.07
C GLY A 80 -2.91 -10.44 17.93
N GLY A 81 -2.51 -10.61 19.19
CA GLY A 81 -2.15 -9.53 20.09
C GLY A 81 -0.72 -9.06 19.80
N PRO A 82 -0.52 -7.81 19.39
CA PRO A 82 0.80 -7.30 19.11
C PRO A 82 1.63 -7.07 20.36
N LEU A 83 2.94 -7.10 20.22
CA LEU A 83 3.89 -6.75 21.26
C LEU A 83 3.82 -5.24 21.61
N PRO A 84 4.37 -4.82 22.77
CA PRO A 84 4.57 -3.40 23.07
C PRO A 84 5.28 -2.67 21.94
N VAL A 85 5.00 -1.38 21.80
CA VAL A 85 5.61 -0.55 20.75
C VAL A 85 7.09 -0.37 21.05
N ASP A 86 7.91 -0.54 20.04
CA ASP A 86 9.33 -0.24 20.07
C ASP A 86 9.58 1.18 19.53
N TYR A 87 9.76 2.13 20.44
CA TYR A 87 9.99 3.54 20.08
C TYR A 87 11.38 3.80 19.48
N ASP A 88 12.29 2.80 19.45
CA ASP A 88 13.57 2.88 18.75
C ASP A 88 13.46 2.42 17.27
N GLU A 89 12.35 1.78 16.89
CA GLU A 89 12.13 1.32 15.51
C GLU A 89 12.23 2.46 14.46
N PRO A 90 11.66 3.69 14.68
CA PRO A 90 11.82 4.81 13.76
C PRO A 90 13.27 5.17 13.45
N ARG A 91 14.13 5.24 14.46
CA ARG A 91 15.56 5.52 14.31
C ARG A 91 16.24 4.46 13.44
N ARG A 92 15.96 3.18 13.67
CA ARG A 92 16.54 2.07 12.89
C ARG A 92 16.05 2.06 11.45
N VAL A 93 14.79 2.49 11.18
CA VAL A 93 14.29 2.68 9.81
C VAL A 93 15.08 3.78 9.10
N GLY A 94 15.32 4.90 9.77
CA GLY A 94 16.18 5.98 9.24
C GLY A 94 17.59 5.48 8.93
N GLU A 95 18.21 4.72 9.84
CA GLU A 95 19.54 4.10 9.63
C GLU A 95 19.54 3.17 8.38
N ALA A 96 18.48 2.37 8.22
CA ALA A 96 18.35 1.51 7.03
C ALA A 96 18.24 2.34 5.75
N CYS A 97 17.46 3.41 5.75
CA CYS A 97 17.35 4.30 4.59
C CYS A 97 18.68 4.95 4.24
N ALA A 98 19.46 5.39 5.24
CA ALA A 98 20.77 5.96 5.04
C ALA A 98 21.77 4.94 4.50
N ALA A 99 21.86 3.75 5.11
CA ALA A 99 22.77 2.69 4.68
C ALA A 99 22.48 2.22 3.23
N LEU A 100 21.22 2.24 2.80
CA LEU A 100 20.80 1.88 1.44
C LEU A 100 20.91 3.04 0.44
N GLY A 101 21.15 4.27 0.90
CA GLY A 101 21.16 5.46 0.06
C GLY A 101 19.83 5.71 -0.63
N LEU A 102 18.71 5.52 0.10
CA LEU A 102 17.38 5.66 -0.49
C LEU A 102 17.06 7.12 -0.81
N ARG A 103 16.49 7.33 -1.98
CA ARG A 103 15.89 8.61 -2.37
C ARG A 103 14.37 8.63 -2.17
N TYR A 104 13.77 7.45 -2.03
CA TYR A 104 12.35 7.26 -1.82
C TYR A 104 12.12 6.09 -0.86
N ALA A 105 11.46 6.33 0.24
CA ALA A 105 11.13 5.33 1.25
C ALA A 105 9.62 5.13 1.34
N VAL A 106 9.17 3.89 1.34
CA VAL A 106 7.77 3.55 1.63
C VAL A 106 7.69 2.96 3.03
N VAL A 107 6.84 3.54 3.87
CA VAL A 107 6.60 3.10 5.24
C VAL A 107 5.15 2.68 5.39
N THR A 108 4.93 1.48 5.90
CA THR A 108 3.58 0.99 6.26
C THR A 108 3.61 0.39 7.67
N SER A 109 2.47 -0.09 8.14
CA SER A 109 2.38 -0.71 9.45
C SER A 109 1.44 -1.90 9.48
N VAL A 110 1.52 -2.70 10.53
CA VAL A 110 0.41 -3.53 10.98
C VAL A 110 -0.70 -2.64 11.55
N ASN A 111 -1.97 -3.11 11.54
CA ASN A 111 -3.01 -2.40 12.29
C ASN A 111 -2.81 -2.57 13.80
N ARG A 112 -2.99 -1.48 14.51
CA ARG A 112 -2.89 -1.37 15.98
C ARG A 112 -4.19 -0.80 16.55
N ASP A 113 -5.31 -1.51 16.30
CA ASP A 113 -6.64 -1.14 16.82
C ASP A 113 -6.71 -1.20 18.36
N ASP A 114 -5.68 -1.76 19.00
CA ASP A 114 -5.44 -1.75 20.45
C ASP A 114 -4.93 -0.39 20.97
N ARG A 115 -4.50 0.52 20.08
CA ARG A 115 -4.01 1.86 20.42
C ARG A 115 -5.04 2.94 20.04
N LYS A 116 -5.13 3.99 20.85
CA LYS A 116 -6.03 5.12 20.60
C LYS A 116 -5.69 5.88 19.31
N ASP A 117 -4.39 5.99 19.01
CA ASP A 117 -3.87 6.67 17.83
C ASP A 117 -3.69 5.72 16.63
N GLY A 118 -4.00 4.43 16.78
CA GLY A 118 -3.78 3.41 15.73
C GLY A 118 -2.33 3.28 15.28
N GLY A 119 -1.37 3.90 15.99
CA GLY A 119 0.05 3.95 15.66
C GLY A 119 0.47 5.19 14.85
N ALA A 120 -0.37 6.21 14.74
CA ALA A 120 -0.08 7.42 13.97
C ALA A 120 1.19 8.15 14.44
N GLU A 121 1.46 8.16 15.75
CA GLU A 121 2.69 8.72 16.33
C GLU A 121 3.94 8.08 15.74
N LEU A 122 3.97 6.76 15.57
CA LEU A 122 5.15 6.06 15.03
C LEU A 122 5.38 6.38 13.54
N PHE A 123 4.33 6.63 12.77
CA PHE A 123 4.48 7.15 11.40
C PHE A 123 5.17 8.51 11.40
N ALA A 124 4.72 9.43 12.25
CA ALA A 124 5.31 10.77 12.35
C ALA A 124 6.79 10.70 12.78
N LEU A 125 7.11 9.91 13.80
CA LEU A 125 8.49 9.70 14.25
C LEU A 125 9.36 9.05 13.17
N THR A 126 8.81 8.12 12.38
CA THR A 126 9.54 7.46 11.30
C THR A 126 9.85 8.42 10.15
N ILE A 127 8.87 9.26 9.75
CA ILE A 127 9.10 10.31 8.74
C ILE A 127 10.23 11.24 9.20
N ALA A 128 10.18 11.71 10.46
CA ALA A 128 11.18 12.59 11.03
C ALA A 128 12.58 11.94 11.04
N ALA A 129 12.67 10.69 11.49
CA ALA A 129 13.94 9.95 11.54
C ALA A 129 14.56 9.70 10.16
N ILE A 130 13.72 9.40 9.13
CA ILE A 130 14.21 9.25 7.76
C ILE A 130 14.78 10.57 7.25
N ARG A 131 14.06 11.68 7.44
CA ARG A 131 14.52 13.00 6.98
C ARG A 131 15.77 13.53 7.69
N GLU A 132 15.91 13.22 8.99
CA GLU A 132 17.11 13.55 9.76
C GLU A 132 18.34 12.83 9.21
N GLN A 133 18.21 11.54 8.90
CA GLN A 133 19.34 10.70 8.47
C GLN A 133 19.60 10.74 6.96
N VAL A 134 18.58 11.04 6.17
CA VAL A 134 18.67 11.14 4.69
C VAL A 134 17.93 12.41 4.23
N PRO A 135 18.57 13.58 4.38
CA PRO A 135 17.99 14.83 3.90
C PRO A 135 17.60 14.75 2.41
N GLY A 136 16.36 15.13 2.09
CA GLY A 136 15.81 15.08 0.73
C GLY A 136 15.22 13.73 0.31
N CYS A 137 15.26 12.70 1.16
CA CYS A 137 14.53 11.47 0.91
C CYS A 137 13.02 11.73 0.95
N LYS A 138 12.30 11.36 -0.12
CA LYS A 138 10.84 11.39 -0.15
C LYS A 138 10.27 10.21 0.64
N VAL A 139 9.16 10.45 1.35
CA VAL A 139 8.52 9.46 2.21
C VAL A 139 7.07 9.28 1.85
N GLU A 140 6.72 8.11 1.32
CA GLU A 140 5.34 7.64 1.17
C GLU A 140 4.94 6.86 2.42
N VAL A 141 3.75 7.13 2.95
CA VAL A 141 3.18 6.36 4.07
C VAL A 141 1.92 5.63 3.62
N LEU A 142 1.90 4.30 3.79
CA LEU A 142 0.71 3.47 3.59
C LEU A 142 0.08 3.20 4.96
N VAL A 143 -0.95 3.98 5.28
CA VAL A 143 -1.57 3.99 6.61
C VAL A 143 -2.81 3.10 6.70
N PRO A 144 -3.18 2.60 7.91
CA PRO A 144 -4.48 2.01 8.18
C PRO A 144 -5.58 3.07 8.15
N ASP A 145 -6.86 2.65 8.29
CA ASP A 145 -7.99 3.58 8.39
C ASP A 145 -8.13 4.24 9.78
N PHE A 146 -7.19 3.99 10.71
CA PHE A 146 -7.20 4.50 12.09
C PHE A 146 -8.57 4.42 12.79
N GLN A 147 -9.41 3.45 12.39
CA GLN A 147 -10.81 3.33 12.84
C GLN A 147 -11.65 4.60 12.61
N GLY A 148 -11.23 5.49 11.69
CA GLY A 148 -11.87 6.78 11.39
C GLY A 148 -11.42 7.93 12.28
N SER A 149 -10.31 7.79 13.02
CA SER A 149 -9.78 8.86 13.88
C SER A 149 -9.16 9.98 13.03
N HIS A 150 -9.83 11.12 12.97
CA HIS A 150 -9.31 12.34 12.35
C HIS A 150 -8.02 12.82 13.05
N ALA A 151 -7.98 12.76 14.38
CA ALA A 151 -6.79 13.15 15.15
C ALA A 151 -5.55 12.31 14.79
N ALA A 152 -5.72 11.00 14.55
CA ALA A 152 -4.64 10.16 14.07
C ALA A 152 -4.16 10.55 12.66
N MET A 153 -5.08 10.89 11.76
CA MET A 153 -4.73 11.37 10.42
C MET A 153 -3.99 12.73 10.49
N GLU A 154 -4.43 13.63 11.37
CA GLU A 154 -3.76 14.93 11.60
C GLU A 154 -2.30 14.73 12.06
N ILE A 155 -2.03 13.78 12.97
CA ILE A 155 -0.67 13.46 13.41
C ILE A 155 0.20 13.07 12.21
N VAL A 156 -0.29 12.18 11.35
CA VAL A 156 0.45 11.73 10.17
C VAL A 156 0.65 12.86 9.16
N MET A 157 -0.42 13.62 8.85
CA MET A 157 -0.35 14.68 7.84
C MET A 157 0.48 15.87 8.31
N ASN A 158 0.55 16.15 9.62
CA ASN A 158 1.43 17.17 10.19
C ASN A 158 2.92 16.81 10.12
N ALA A 159 3.25 15.52 9.99
CA ALA A 159 4.61 15.07 9.70
C ALA A 159 5.00 15.23 8.21
N GLU A 160 4.07 15.74 7.38
CA GLU A 160 4.29 16.13 5.98
C GLU A 160 4.80 14.99 5.07
N PRO A 161 4.15 13.82 5.01
CA PRO A 161 4.53 12.80 4.05
C PRO A 161 4.47 13.35 2.61
N ASP A 162 5.36 12.86 1.74
CA ASP A 162 5.36 13.24 0.32
C ASP A 162 4.19 12.59 -0.44
N VAL A 163 3.74 11.40 -0.01
CA VAL A 163 2.53 10.72 -0.50
C VAL A 163 1.80 10.10 0.68
N LEU A 164 0.48 10.33 0.77
CA LEU A 164 -0.39 9.57 1.65
C LEU A 164 -1.06 8.45 0.86
N ASN A 165 -0.88 7.21 1.29
CA ASN A 165 -1.49 6.03 0.71
C ASN A 165 -2.41 5.35 1.73
N HIS A 166 -3.63 5.01 1.30
CA HIS A 166 -4.53 4.11 2.02
C HIS A 166 -5.29 3.26 1.01
N ASN A 167 -5.04 1.96 1.02
CA ASN A 167 -5.67 1.04 0.06
C ASN A 167 -7.12 0.75 0.42
N THR A 168 -8.00 0.75 -0.57
CA THR A 168 -9.37 0.21 -0.45
C THR A 168 -9.42 -1.29 -0.65
N GLU A 169 -8.42 -1.88 -1.31
CA GLU A 169 -8.13 -3.30 -1.51
C GLU A 169 -9.15 -4.06 -2.35
N THR A 170 -10.45 -3.74 -2.27
CA THR A 170 -11.53 -4.44 -3.00
C THR A 170 -12.79 -3.58 -3.11
N VAL A 171 -13.79 -4.09 -3.82
CA VAL A 171 -15.10 -3.45 -4.03
C VAL A 171 -16.02 -3.58 -2.79
N PRO A 172 -16.99 -2.67 -2.57
CA PRO A 172 -17.84 -2.64 -1.37
C PRO A 172 -18.50 -3.96 -1.02
N ARG A 173 -19.03 -4.69 -2.02
CA ARG A 173 -19.71 -5.98 -1.84
C ARG A 173 -18.81 -7.03 -1.17
N LEU A 174 -17.49 -6.97 -1.42
CA LEU A 174 -16.52 -7.96 -0.93
C LEU A 174 -15.86 -7.56 0.39
N TYR A 175 -16.12 -6.35 0.92
CA TYR A 175 -15.42 -5.82 2.11
C TYR A 175 -15.49 -6.75 3.31
N ARG A 176 -16.69 -7.29 3.62
CA ARG A 176 -16.88 -8.18 4.77
C ARG A 176 -16.03 -9.45 4.72
N GLN A 177 -15.75 -9.93 3.51
CA GLN A 177 -14.98 -11.16 3.29
C GLN A 177 -13.48 -10.86 3.18
N VAL A 178 -13.12 -9.79 2.47
CA VAL A 178 -11.72 -9.47 2.12
C VAL A 178 -11.05 -8.66 3.22
N ARG A 179 -11.72 -7.63 3.75
CA ARG A 179 -11.19 -6.68 4.74
C ARG A 179 -11.99 -6.68 6.03
N LEU A 180 -12.02 -7.82 6.72
CA LEU A 180 -12.75 -7.94 7.98
C LEU A 180 -12.31 -6.88 9.00
N GLY A 181 -13.27 -6.08 9.50
CA GLY A 181 -13.05 -4.97 10.44
C GLY A 181 -12.82 -3.61 9.78
N ALA A 182 -12.61 -3.53 8.46
CA ALA A 182 -12.60 -2.28 7.71
C ALA A 182 -13.99 -1.92 7.17
N GLN A 183 -14.17 -0.66 6.80
CA GLN A 183 -15.39 -0.13 6.20
C GLN A 183 -15.04 0.68 4.96
N TYR A 184 -15.72 0.43 3.83
CA TYR A 184 -15.45 1.09 2.57
C TYR A 184 -15.58 2.61 2.66
N LYS A 185 -16.72 3.08 3.19
CA LYS A 185 -16.94 4.51 3.37
C LYS A 185 -15.86 5.17 4.24
N ARG A 186 -15.49 4.53 5.34
CA ARG A 186 -14.41 5.02 6.21
C ARG A 186 -13.09 5.19 5.46
N SER A 187 -12.74 4.25 4.58
CA SER A 187 -11.53 4.36 3.76
C SER A 187 -11.57 5.58 2.84
N LEU A 188 -12.71 5.84 2.21
CA LEU A 188 -12.91 7.04 1.38
C LEU A 188 -12.86 8.32 2.20
N ASP A 189 -13.61 8.37 3.32
CA ASP A 189 -13.65 9.53 4.22
C ASP A 189 -12.25 9.91 4.73
N MET A 190 -11.42 8.92 5.07
CA MET A 190 -10.05 9.15 5.55
C MET A 190 -9.12 9.69 4.46
N LEU A 191 -9.25 9.20 3.22
CA LEU A 191 -8.52 9.76 2.08
C LEU A 191 -8.92 11.20 1.80
N GLN A 192 -10.22 11.49 1.78
CA GLN A 192 -10.75 12.83 1.59
C GLN A 192 -10.28 13.78 2.70
N TYR A 193 -10.34 13.34 3.95
CA TYR A 193 -9.89 14.14 5.09
C TYR A 193 -8.40 14.47 5.01
N ALA A 194 -7.56 13.51 4.68
CA ALA A 194 -6.13 13.77 4.46
C ALA A 194 -5.89 14.80 3.36
N LYS A 195 -6.70 14.75 2.29
CA LYS A 195 -6.64 15.72 1.18
C LYS A 195 -7.09 17.12 1.61
N GLN A 196 -8.08 17.22 2.51
CA GLN A 196 -8.51 18.51 3.10
C GLN A 196 -7.41 19.12 3.98
N LEU A 197 -6.71 18.31 4.77
CA LEU A 197 -5.60 18.77 5.60
C LEU A 197 -4.42 19.30 4.76
N ARG A 198 -4.08 18.57 3.68
CA ARG A 198 -2.96 18.93 2.81
C ARG A 198 -3.31 18.72 1.33
N PRO A 199 -3.95 19.69 0.68
CA PRO A 199 -4.42 19.57 -0.70
C PRO A 199 -3.31 19.28 -1.72
N ARG A 200 -2.09 19.70 -1.43
CA ARG A 200 -0.93 19.49 -2.32
C ARG A 200 -0.28 18.11 -2.19
N THR A 201 -0.43 17.43 -1.05
CA THR A 201 0.10 16.08 -0.89
C THR A 201 -0.69 15.11 -1.77
N PRO A 202 -0.06 14.36 -2.66
CA PRO A 202 -0.73 13.32 -3.43
C PRO A 202 -1.37 12.27 -2.52
N ALA A 203 -2.65 11.95 -2.80
CA ALA A 203 -3.33 10.82 -2.18
C ALA A 203 -3.29 9.62 -3.12
N LYS A 204 -3.01 8.44 -2.56
CA LYS A 204 -2.87 7.19 -3.30
C LYS A 204 -3.77 6.12 -2.71
N SER A 205 -4.31 5.26 -3.58
CA SER A 205 -5.06 4.07 -3.16
C SER A 205 -4.78 2.91 -4.10
N GLY A 206 -5.16 1.70 -3.67
CA GLY A 206 -4.97 0.50 -4.47
C GLY A 206 -6.06 -0.52 -4.27
N LEU A 207 -6.27 -1.33 -5.34
CA LEU A 207 -7.17 -2.47 -5.35
C LEU A 207 -6.46 -3.73 -5.83
N MET A 208 -6.87 -4.86 -5.28
CA MET A 208 -6.54 -6.18 -5.79
C MET A 208 -7.70 -6.71 -6.61
N LEU A 209 -7.39 -7.29 -7.78
CA LEU A 209 -8.35 -7.90 -8.69
C LEU A 209 -8.21 -9.43 -8.67
N GLY A 210 -9.31 -10.11 -8.97
CA GLY A 210 -9.37 -11.57 -9.00
C GLY A 210 -9.98 -12.22 -7.74
N LEU A 211 -10.66 -11.40 -6.90
CA LEU A 211 -11.37 -11.83 -5.69
C LEU A 211 -12.88 -12.07 -5.94
N GLY A 212 -13.38 -11.83 -7.18
CA GLY A 212 -14.78 -12.00 -7.58
C GLY A 212 -15.53 -10.70 -7.80
N GLU A 213 -14.84 -9.59 -7.89
CA GLU A 213 -15.35 -8.30 -8.36
C GLU A 213 -15.71 -8.35 -9.85
N THR A 214 -16.67 -7.52 -10.26
CA THR A 214 -16.95 -7.26 -11.67
C THR A 214 -16.20 -6.02 -12.16
N MET A 215 -16.03 -5.86 -13.46
CA MET A 215 -15.41 -4.67 -14.06
C MET A 215 -16.18 -3.40 -13.69
N ASP A 216 -17.52 -3.43 -13.72
CA ASP A 216 -18.36 -2.28 -13.36
C ASP A 216 -18.18 -1.87 -11.89
N GLU A 217 -18.05 -2.84 -10.97
CA GLU A 217 -17.76 -2.57 -9.56
C GLU A 217 -16.39 -1.89 -9.39
N VAL A 218 -15.37 -2.34 -10.13
CA VAL A 218 -14.03 -1.73 -10.10
C VAL A 218 -14.09 -0.30 -10.63
N LEU A 219 -14.73 -0.09 -11.79
CA LEU A 219 -14.91 1.25 -12.36
C LEU A 219 -15.69 2.19 -11.42
N GLN A 220 -16.67 1.67 -10.65
CA GLN A 220 -17.36 2.47 -9.66
C GLN A 220 -16.44 2.87 -8.51
N VAL A 221 -15.63 1.95 -7.98
CA VAL A 221 -14.63 2.26 -6.95
C VAL A 221 -13.62 3.30 -7.45
N MET A 222 -13.20 3.20 -8.70
CA MET A 222 -12.31 4.20 -9.30
C MET A 222 -12.95 5.60 -9.30
N ARG A 223 -14.23 5.71 -9.70
CA ARG A 223 -14.98 6.97 -9.64
C ARG A 223 -15.07 7.50 -8.21
N ASP A 224 -15.41 6.64 -7.24
CA ASP A 224 -15.52 7.01 -5.84
C ASP A 224 -14.18 7.55 -5.31
N LEU A 225 -13.06 6.87 -5.60
CA LEU A 225 -11.72 7.30 -5.20
C LEU A 225 -11.35 8.66 -5.79
N GLN A 226 -11.62 8.87 -7.08
CA GLN A 226 -11.35 10.13 -7.76
C GLN A 226 -12.15 11.27 -7.14
N GLN A 227 -13.44 11.07 -6.83
CA GLN A 227 -14.31 12.04 -6.18
C GLN A 227 -13.86 12.39 -4.75
N HIS A 228 -13.11 11.48 -4.08
CA HIS A 228 -12.53 11.71 -2.76
C HIS A 228 -11.08 12.23 -2.83
N GLY A 229 -10.63 12.69 -4.00
CA GLY A 229 -9.36 13.39 -4.18
C GLY A 229 -8.14 12.48 -4.28
N VAL A 230 -8.31 11.21 -4.64
CA VAL A 230 -7.18 10.32 -4.91
C VAL A 230 -6.53 10.67 -6.24
N ASP A 231 -5.24 10.91 -6.21
CA ASP A 231 -4.44 11.30 -7.38
C ASP A 231 -3.78 10.09 -8.07
N ILE A 232 -3.39 9.08 -7.30
CA ILE A 232 -2.62 7.92 -7.76
C ILE A 232 -3.40 6.64 -7.46
N LEU A 233 -3.53 5.77 -8.46
CA LEU A 233 -4.21 4.48 -8.32
C LEU A 233 -3.28 3.33 -8.68
N THR A 234 -3.32 2.25 -7.89
CA THR A 234 -2.64 1.00 -8.21
C THR A 234 -3.65 -0.16 -8.32
N LEU A 235 -3.54 -0.94 -9.39
CA LEU A 235 -4.40 -2.10 -9.65
C LEU A 235 -3.52 -3.34 -9.87
N GLY A 236 -3.65 -4.35 -9.00
CA GLY A 236 -2.83 -5.55 -9.06
C GLY A 236 -3.62 -6.86 -8.94
N GLN A 237 -3.10 -7.95 -9.48
CA GLN A 237 -3.71 -9.27 -9.29
C GLN A 237 -3.58 -9.72 -7.84
N TYR A 238 -4.66 -10.15 -7.22
CA TYR A 238 -4.58 -10.89 -5.96
C TYR A 238 -3.81 -12.20 -6.17
N LEU A 239 -2.77 -12.40 -5.36
CA LEU A 239 -2.02 -13.64 -5.30
C LEU A 239 -2.21 -14.28 -3.93
N ARG A 240 -2.76 -15.48 -3.91
CA ARG A 240 -3.07 -16.19 -2.67
C ARG A 240 -1.80 -16.63 -1.95
N PRO A 241 -1.55 -16.12 -0.72
CA PRO A 241 -0.32 -16.48 0.01
C PRO A 241 -0.26 -17.95 0.44
N SER A 242 -1.39 -18.53 0.84
CA SER A 242 -1.49 -19.95 1.22
C SER A 242 -2.92 -20.47 1.14
N ALA A 243 -3.12 -21.77 1.27
CA ALA A 243 -4.45 -22.40 1.26
C ALA A 243 -5.39 -21.89 2.37
N LYS A 244 -4.88 -21.20 3.40
CA LYS A 244 -5.67 -20.59 4.49
C LYS A 244 -6.26 -19.23 4.13
N HIS A 245 -5.82 -18.62 3.02
CA HIS A 245 -6.30 -17.32 2.55
C HIS A 245 -7.42 -17.47 1.52
N LEU A 246 -8.06 -16.37 1.17
CA LEU A 246 -9.14 -16.36 0.18
C LEU A 246 -8.70 -17.00 -1.14
N PRO A 247 -9.57 -17.76 -1.81
CA PRO A 247 -9.24 -18.33 -3.11
C PRO A 247 -9.12 -17.23 -4.17
N ILE A 248 -8.30 -17.49 -5.18
CA ILE A 248 -8.33 -16.71 -6.41
C ILE A 248 -9.57 -17.15 -7.19
N ILE A 249 -10.42 -16.21 -7.57
CA ILE A 249 -11.62 -16.50 -8.36
C ILE A 249 -11.27 -16.52 -9.85
N ARG A 250 -10.43 -15.57 -10.30
CA ARG A 250 -9.89 -15.55 -11.67
C ARG A 250 -8.53 -14.88 -11.73
N TYR A 251 -7.77 -15.19 -12.75
CA TYR A 251 -6.62 -14.40 -13.16
C TYR A 251 -7.06 -13.38 -14.21
N VAL A 252 -6.78 -12.10 -13.93
CA VAL A 252 -7.14 -10.97 -14.79
C VAL A 252 -6.09 -10.86 -15.91
N PRO A 253 -6.47 -10.87 -17.19
CA PRO A 253 -5.52 -10.72 -18.27
C PRO A 253 -4.95 -9.29 -18.33
N GLN A 254 -3.77 -9.13 -18.95
CA GLN A 254 -3.11 -7.82 -19.07
C GLN A 254 -3.99 -6.79 -19.78
N SER A 255 -4.77 -7.20 -20.79
CA SER A 255 -5.68 -6.31 -21.51
C SER A 255 -6.71 -5.61 -20.63
N GLU A 256 -7.27 -6.32 -19.63
CA GLU A 256 -8.20 -5.71 -18.67
C GLU A 256 -7.50 -4.70 -17.75
N PHE A 257 -6.24 -4.95 -17.35
CA PHE A 257 -5.44 -3.96 -16.62
C PHE A 257 -5.15 -2.73 -17.48
N ASP A 258 -4.87 -2.92 -18.77
CA ASP A 258 -4.65 -1.81 -19.70
C ASP A 258 -5.93 -0.97 -19.90
N GLU A 259 -7.09 -1.62 -20.04
CA GLU A 259 -8.38 -0.95 -20.12
C GLU A 259 -8.70 -0.13 -18.85
N LEU A 260 -8.41 -0.68 -17.66
CA LEU A 260 -8.60 0.01 -16.39
C LEU A 260 -7.63 1.19 -16.22
N ARG A 261 -6.36 1.02 -16.62
CA ARG A 261 -5.39 2.12 -16.62
C ARG A 261 -5.90 3.28 -17.46
N ASP A 262 -6.29 3.00 -18.70
CA ASP A 262 -6.76 4.01 -19.64
C ASP A 262 -8.06 4.67 -19.16
N ALA A 263 -8.97 3.88 -18.55
CA ALA A 263 -10.18 4.40 -17.93
C ALA A 263 -9.87 5.35 -16.76
N GLY A 264 -8.91 4.98 -15.90
CA GLY A 264 -8.50 5.80 -14.77
C GLY A 264 -7.86 7.12 -15.21
N LEU A 265 -7.00 7.10 -16.20
CA LEU A 265 -6.43 8.32 -16.78
C LEU A 265 -7.52 9.23 -17.36
N ARG A 266 -8.53 8.68 -18.06
CA ARG A 266 -9.69 9.44 -18.53
C ARG A 266 -10.58 9.98 -17.40
N MET A 267 -10.61 9.33 -16.25
CA MET A 267 -11.32 9.83 -15.05
C MET A 267 -10.60 10.97 -14.35
N GLY A 268 -9.32 11.24 -14.71
CA GLY A 268 -8.54 12.34 -14.15
C GLY A 268 -7.56 11.92 -13.04
N PHE A 269 -7.27 10.63 -12.85
CA PHE A 269 -6.12 10.24 -12.02
C PHE A 269 -4.83 10.76 -12.65
N ALA A 270 -3.95 11.32 -11.82
CA ALA A 270 -2.65 11.79 -12.28
C ALA A 270 -1.71 10.64 -12.69
N HIS A 271 -1.88 9.49 -12.04
CA HIS A 271 -1.14 8.26 -12.38
C HIS A 271 -1.98 7.02 -12.08
N VAL A 272 -1.91 6.02 -12.97
CA VAL A 272 -2.51 4.70 -12.77
C VAL A 272 -1.49 3.63 -13.11
N GLU A 273 -1.04 2.91 -12.11
CA GLU A 273 -0.18 1.74 -12.28
C GLU A 273 -1.07 0.48 -12.26
N ALA A 274 -1.14 -0.25 -13.35
CA ALA A 274 -2.04 -1.40 -13.49
C ALA A 274 -1.34 -2.59 -14.15
N GLY A 275 -1.41 -3.75 -13.52
CA GLY A 275 -0.83 -4.98 -14.06
C GLY A 275 -0.80 -6.13 -13.05
N PRO A 276 -0.59 -7.35 -13.51
CA PRO A 276 -0.69 -8.55 -12.66
C PRO A 276 0.28 -8.58 -11.47
N LEU A 277 1.46 -8.01 -11.60
CA LEU A 277 2.46 -7.96 -10.53
C LEU A 277 2.48 -6.63 -9.78
N VAL A 278 1.64 -5.66 -10.15
CA VAL A 278 1.55 -4.38 -9.46
C VAL A 278 1.17 -4.57 -8.00
N ARG A 279 1.82 -3.81 -7.13
CA ARG A 279 1.56 -3.66 -5.69
C ARG A 279 1.55 -2.18 -5.36
N SER A 280 0.97 -1.81 -4.23
CA SER A 280 0.81 -0.39 -3.84
C SER A 280 2.14 0.38 -3.77
N SER A 281 3.26 -0.27 -3.50
CA SER A 281 4.59 0.34 -3.48
C SER A 281 5.44 0.03 -4.73
N TYR A 282 4.87 -0.61 -5.74
CA TYR A 282 5.59 -0.91 -6.98
C TYR A 282 5.74 0.38 -7.80
N HIS A 283 6.97 0.72 -8.22
CA HIS A 283 7.31 1.97 -8.90
C HIS A 283 6.76 3.24 -8.20
N ALA A 284 6.79 3.26 -6.86
CA ALA A 284 6.21 4.34 -6.08
C ALA A 284 6.87 5.70 -6.35
N ASP A 285 8.18 5.71 -6.56
CA ASP A 285 8.98 6.87 -6.96
C ASP A 285 8.48 7.51 -8.27
N SER A 286 8.32 6.73 -9.32
CA SER A 286 7.83 7.19 -10.62
C SER A 286 6.37 7.66 -10.57
N SER A 287 5.55 7.02 -9.74
CA SER A 287 4.15 7.39 -9.55
C SER A 287 4.00 8.77 -8.90
N GLU A 288 4.86 9.08 -7.93
CA GLU A 288 4.88 10.39 -7.25
C GLU A 288 5.37 11.48 -8.19
N GLU A 289 6.44 11.25 -8.95
CA GLU A 289 6.96 12.20 -9.94
C GLU A 289 5.90 12.58 -10.97
N SER A 290 5.14 11.60 -11.47
CA SER A 290 4.04 11.83 -12.40
C SER A 290 2.95 12.70 -11.78
N ALA A 291 2.52 12.40 -10.54
CA ALA A 291 1.47 13.14 -9.85
C ALA A 291 1.89 14.58 -9.52
N SER A 292 3.13 14.79 -9.11
CA SER A 292 3.69 16.11 -8.83
C SER A 292 3.82 16.97 -10.08
N SER A 293 4.20 16.37 -11.21
CA SER A 293 4.33 17.06 -12.50
C SER A 293 2.97 17.55 -13.04
N VAL A 294 1.91 16.73 -12.92
CA VAL A 294 0.55 17.11 -13.35
C VAL A 294 0.03 18.29 -12.55
N LYS A 295 0.28 18.35 -11.23
CA LYS A 295 -0.15 19.46 -10.36
C LYS A 295 0.56 20.77 -10.67
N LEU A 296 1.83 20.72 -11.10
CA LEU A 296 2.57 21.91 -11.52
C LEU A 296 2.03 22.51 -12.83
N LEU A 297 1.52 21.65 -13.73
CA LEU A 297 0.97 22.08 -15.02
C LEU A 297 -0.48 22.62 -14.88
N HIS A 298 -1.22 22.21 -13.85
CA HIS A 298 -2.62 22.56 -13.63
C HIS A 298 -2.87 23.04 -12.19
N PRO A 299 -2.35 24.22 -11.78
CA PRO A 299 -2.49 24.71 -10.40
C PRO A 299 -3.94 24.96 -9.95
N ASN A 300 -4.91 25.01 -10.88
CA ASN A 300 -6.31 25.31 -10.64
C ASN A 300 -7.23 24.10 -10.43
N ILE A 301 -6.72 22.86 -10.43
CA ILE A 301 -7.53 21.66 -10.16
C ILE A 301 -7.73 21.42 -8.64
N ALA A 302 -7.16 22.29 -7.80
CA ALA A 302 -7.17 22.17 -6.34
C ALA A 302 -8.14 23.16 -5.63
N ASN A 303 -9.18 23.68 -6.34
CA ASN A 303 -10.25 24.48 -5.74
C ASN A 303 -11.59 23.74 -5.80
#